data_65c4ee2a0c1fa1e9110b983bf83b126b
#
_entry.id   65c4ee2a0c1fa1e9110b983bf83b126b
#
_cell.length_a   1.000
_cell.length_b   1.000
_cell.length_c   1.000
_cell.angle_alpha   90.00
_cell.angle_beta   90.00
_cell.angle_gamma   90.00
#
_symmetry.space_group_name_H-M   'P 1'
#
loop_
_entity.id
_entity.type
_entity.pdbx_description
1 polymer ?
#
loop_
_entity_poly.entity_id
_entity_poly.type
_entity_poly.pdbx_seq_one_letter_code
_entity_poly.pdbx_strand_id
1 'polypeptide(L)' 'MTLQTAIEILSTHNLWRQGADIPSTDPKLLTQALEIAINILTHLN' A
#
# COMPACT_ATOMS: atom_id res chain seq x y z
N MET A 1 -9.95 2.14 -6.57
CA MET A 1 -9.50 1.64 -5.25
C MET A 1 -9.90 2.64 -4.17
N THR A 2 -10.44 2.15 -3.06
CA THR A 2 -10.78 3.01 -1.92
C THR A 2 -9.56 3.26 -1.04
N LEU A 3 -9.64 4.28 -0.19
CA LEU A 3 -8.59 4.54 0.79
C LEU A 3 -8.38 3.34 1.72
N GLN A 4 -9.48 2.73 2.18
CA GLN A 4 -9.38 1.55 3.05
C GLN A 4 -8.63 0.40 2.37
N THR A 5 -8.94 0.13 1.10
CA THR A 5 -8.24 -0.90 0.34
C THR A 5 -6.75 -0.56 0.19
N ALA A 6 -6.42 0.71 -0.06
CA ALA A 6 -5.04 1.14 -0.16
C ALA A 6 -4.29 0.90 1.16
N ILE A 7 -4.91 1.21 2.30
CA ILE A 7 -4.32 0.96 3.61
C ILE A 7 -4.04 -0.53 3.81
N GLU A 8 -4.99 -1.38 3.45
CA GLU A 8 -4.83 -2.83 3.59
C GLU A 8 -3.70 -3.36 2.72
N ILE A 9 -3.62 -2.92 1.47
CA ILE A 9 -2.56 -3.32 0.54
C ILE A 9 -1.19 -2.90 1.07
N LEU A 10 -1.06 -1.65 1.49
CA LEU A 10 0.21 -1.14 2.00
C LEU A 10 0.62 -1.82 3.30
N SER A 11 -0.33 -2.06 4.19
CA SER A 11 -0.06 -2.76 5.45
C SER A 11 0.42 -4.19 5.21
N THR A 12 -0.23 -4.92 4.31
CA THR A 12 0.15 -6.27 3.94
C THR A 12 1.52 -6.29 3.27
N HIS A 13 1.77 -5.36 2.35
CA HIS A 13 3.05 -5.24 1.68
C HIS A 13 4.18 -4.97 2.68
N ASN A 14 3.92 -4.10 3.65
CA ASN A 14 4.90 -3.77 4.67
C ASN A 14 5.24 -5.00 5.54
N LEU A 15 4.25 -5.82 5.87
CA LEU A 15 4.49 -7.07 6.60
C LEU A 15 5.36 -8.02 5.77
N TRP A 16 5.10 -8.14 4.47
CA TRP A 16 5.93 -8.95 3.58
C TRP A 16 7.38 -8.45 3.57
N ARG A 17 7.58 -7.13 3.50
CA ARG A 17 8.90 -6.52 3.54
C ARG A 17 9.63 -6.80 4.85
N GLN A 18 8.90 -6.97 5.94
CA GLN A 18 9.45 -7.28 7.26
C GLN A 18 9.76 -8.77 7.44
N GLY A 19 9.49 -9.59 6.43
CA GLY A 19 9.81 -11.01 6.46
C GLY A 19 8.64 -11.92 6.79
N ALA A 20 7.41 -11.43 6.80
CA ALA A 20 6.24 -12.28 7.01
C ALA A 20 6.12 -13.31 5.88
N ASP A 21 5.70 -14.52 6.23
CA ASP A 21 5.53 -15.63 5.28
C ASP A 21 4.19 -15.51 4.57
N ILE A 22 4.10 -14.52 3.69
CA ILE A 22 2.90 -14.21 2.90
C ILE A 22 3.33 -13.93 1.45
N PRO A 23 2.40 -14.05 0.48
CA PRO A 23 2.73 -13.70 -0.91
C PRO A 23 3.07 -12.21 -1.06
N SER A 24 3.92 -11.89 -2.02
CA SER A 24 4.20 -10.50 -2.36
C SER A 24 2.98 -9.84 -2.99
N THR A 25 2.88 -8.53 -2.82
CA THR A 25 1.76 -7.74 -3.35
C THR A 25 1.88 -7.61 -4.88
N ASP A 26 0.74 -7.66 -5.58
CA ASP A 26 0.69 -7.37 -7.02
C ASP A 26 1.24 -5.97 -7.27
N PRO A 27 2.25 -5.82 -8.15
CA PRO A 27 2.86 -4.51 -8.41
C PRO A 27 1.88 -3.45 -8.89
N LYS A 28 0.85 -3.83 -9.65
CA LYS A 28 -0.16 -2.86 -10.14
C LYS A 28 -1.01 -2.34 -9.00
N LEU A 29 -1.43 -3.21 -8.10
CA LEU A 29 -2.19 -2.81 -6.93
C LEU A 29 -1.34 -1.98 -5.98
N LEU A 30 -0.10 -2.36 -5.81
CA LEU A 30 0.84 -1.61 -4.97
C LEU A 30 1.04 -0.19 -5.50
N THR A 31 1.20 -0.02 -6.81
CA THR A 31 1.34 1.29 -7.43
C THR A 31 0.12 2.16 -7.15
N GLN A 32 -1.09 1.61 -7.32
CA GLN A 32 -2.33 2.34 -7.05
C GLN A 32 -2.42 2.77 -5.58
N ALA A 33 -2.09 1.87 -4.67
CA ALA A 33 -2.13 2.17 -3.24
C ALA A 33 -1.10 3.24 -2.85
N LEU A 34 0.09 3.17 -3.42
CA LEU A 34 1.14 4.17 -3.19
C LEU A 34 0.74 5.54 -3.73
N GLU A 35 0.11 5.61 -4.89
CA GLU A 35 -0.35 6.87 -5.47
C GLU A 35 -1.38 7.55 -4.57
N ILE A 36 -2.31 6.78 -4.03
CA ILE A 36 -3.31 7.28 -3.08
C ILE A 36 -2.61 7.82 -1.82
N ALA A 37 -1.70 7.05 -1.25
CA ALA A 37 -0.98 7.44 -0.04
C ALA A 37 -0.16 8.70 -0.26
N ILE A 38 0.60 8.77 -1.35
CA ILE A 38 1.43 9.92 -1.69
C ILE A 38 0.57 11.17 -1.86
N ASN A 39 -0.56 11.05 -2.57
CA ASN A 39 -1.46 12.16 -2.78
C ASN A 39 -2.00 12.72 -1.45
N ILE A 40 -2.45 11.84 -0.57
CA ILE A 40 -2.96 12.26 0.74
C ILE A 40 -1.86 12.90 1.58
N LEU A 41 -0.71 12.28 1.68
CA LEU A 41 0.40 12.79 2.47
C LEU A 41 0.91 14.13 1.93
N THR A 42 0.91 14.31 0.62
CA THR A 42 1.29 15.57 0.00
C THR A 42 0.34 16.69 0.39
N HIS A 43 -0.98 16.40 0.49
CA HIS A 43 -1.97 17.41 0.89
C HIS A 43 -1.92 17.73 2.38
N LEU A 44 -1.42 16.82 3.21
CA LEU A 44 -1.27 17.06 4.64
C LEU A 44 -0.06 17.94 4.98
N ASN A 45 0.87 18.01 4.08
CA ASN A 45 2.13 18.69 4.33
C ASN A 45 2.10 20.17 3.92
#